data_f66117cae21ee8377fc82816d6941aa4
#
_entry.id   f66117cae21ee8377fc82816d6941aa4
#
_cell.length_a   1.000
_cell.length_b   1.000
_cell.length_c   1.000
_cell.angle_alpha   90.00
_cell.angle_beta   90.00
_cell.angle_gamma   90.00
#
_symmetry.space_group_name_H-M   'P 1'
#
loop_
_entity.id
_entity.type
_entity.pdbx_description
1 polymer ?
#
loop_
_entity_poly.entity_id
_entity_poly.type
_entity_poly.pdbx_seq_one_letter_code
_entity_poly.pdbx_strand_id
1 'polypeptide(L)'
;FNEGFSSLPSFNSIGNIYRTNHNLADKIAYNSGYIAGYELKAIGIDLNFSPVIDLSVKSNVLNSRTFSESSTNVIRLSLSYIQGLIDNGIIPTLKHYPGHGTVSGDTHTDLINCNIPWNDLYKHLVVFEKIHNKYEVPIMTSHIQFSEISNDPVTTSSKWLKDIPRKVFDKLPCFISDDLEMLGIRKHYPELSRLNILEKTLTS
;
A
#
# COMPACT_ATOMS: atom_id res chain seq x y z
N PHE A 1 -17.51 -1.22 1.17
CA PHE A 1 -18.79 -1.97 1.26
C PHE A 1 -19.77 -1.11 2.03
N ASN A 2 -20.92 -0.75 1.43
CA ASN A 2 -21.88 0.17 2.07
C ASN A 2 -23.15 -0.53 2.57
N GLU A 3 -23.38 -1.77 2.14
CA GLU A 3 -24.54 -2.57 2.57
C GLU A 3 -24.07 -3.90 3.14
N GLY A 4 -24.60 -4.27 4.30
CA GLY A 4 -24.30 -5.54 4.97
C GLY A 4 -22.98 -5.58 5.77
N PHE A 5 -22.20 -4.46 5.81
CA PHE A 5 -20.95 -4.34 6.56
C PHE A 5 -20.99 -3.19 7.55
N SER A 6 -20.21 -3.30 8.61
CA SER A 6 -20.08 -2.24 9.61
C SER A 6 -19.44 -0.98 9.02
N SER A 7 -20.00 0.18 9.39
CA SER A 7 -19.39 1.47 9.04
C SER A 7 -18.19 1.71 9.93
N LEU A 8 -16.98 1.60 9.35
CA LEU A 8 -15.73 1.81 10.06
C LEU A 8 -15.23 3.25 9.89
N PRO A 9 -14.52 3.81 10.88
CA PRO A 9 -13.90 5.13 10.76
C PRO A 9 -12.82 5.10 9.66
N SER A 10 -12.66 6.22 8.95
CA SER A 10 -11.57 6.36 7.98
C SER A 10 -10.21 6.33 8.68
N PHE A 11 -9.16 5.90 7.98
CA PHE A 11 -7.81 5.89 8.53
C PHE A 11 -7.36 7.30 8.94
N ASN A 12 -7.73 8.33 8.19
CA ASN A 12 -7.44 9.71 8.56
C ASN A 12 -8.13 10.13 9.87
N SER A 13 -9.37 9.71 10.10
CA SER A 13 -10.06 9.96 11.38
C SER A 13 -9.32 9.31 12.55
N ILE A 14 -8.84 8.09 12.39
CA ILE A 14 -8.03 7.38 13.40
C ILE A 14 -6.70 8.13 13.64
N GLY A 15 -6.04 8.56 12.56
CA GLY A 15 -4.81 9.35 12.63
C GLY A 15 -4.99 10.69 13.34
N ASN A 16 -6.14 11.35 13.16
CA ASN A 16 -6.46 12.58 13.87
C ASN A 16 -6.66 12.35 15.38
N ILE A 17 -7.31 11.26 15.78
CA ILE A 17 -7.42 10.86 17.20
C ILE A 17 -6.03 10.59 17.77
N TYR A 18 -5.12 10.00 17.02
CA TYR A 18 -3.76 9.69 17.46
C TYR A 18 -2.99 10.93 17.93
N ARG A 19 -3.27 12.12 17.35
CA ARG A 19 -2.62 13.38 17.77
C ARG A 19 -2.90 13.78 19.22
N THR A 20 -4.02 13.33 19.79
CA THR A 20 -4.47 13.70 21.13
C THR A 20 -4.52 12.51 22.10
N ASN A 21 -4.77 11.31 21.58
CA ASN A 21 -4.91 10.10 22.38
C ASN A 21 -4.40 8.87 21.66
N HIS A 22 -3.12 8.55 21.86
CA HIS A 22 -2.45 7.42 21.21
C HIS A 22 -3.12 6.08 21.54
N ASN A 23 -3.43 5.84 22.82
CA ASN A 23 -4.02 4.57 23.26
C ASN A 23 -5.43 4.35 22.69
N LEU A 24 -6.23 5.40 22.59
CA LEU A 24 -7.56 5.31 21.99
C LEU A 24 -7.47 5.02 20.49
N ALA A 25 -6.58 5.72 19.77
CA ALA A 25 -6.39 5.51 18.34
C ALA A 25 -5.88 4.09 18.02
N ASP A 26 -4.94 3.55 18.80
CA ASP A 26 -4.47 2.17 18.67
C ASP A 26 -5.62 1.16 18.85
N LYS A 27 -6.47 1.35 19.87
CA LYS A 27 -7.64 0.49 20.10
C LYS A 27 -8.64 0.58 18.94
N ILE A 28 -8.91 1.78 18.43
CA ILE A 28 -9.82 1.98 17.31
C ILE A 28 -9.24 1.33 16.04
N ALA A 29 -7.94 1.49 15.76
CA ALA A 29 -7.28 0.85 14.62
C ALA A 29 -7.40 -0.68 14.72
N TYR A 30 -7.04 -1.27 15.85
CA TYR A 30 -7.18 -2.71 16.09
C TYR A 30 -8.63 -3.19 15.90
N ASN A 31 -9.59 -2.55 16.56
CA ASN A 31 -11.00 -2.94 16.48
C ASN A 31 -11.55 -2.80 15.04
N SER A 32 -11.13 -1.77 14.31
CA SER A 32 -11.50 -1.62 12.89
C SER A 32 -10.98 -2.76 12.04
N GLY A 33 -9.73 -3.18 12.25
CA GLY A 33 -9.15 -4.36 11.60
C GLY A 33 -9.86 -5.65 12.00
N TYR A 34 -10.18 -5.78 13.30
CA TYR A 34 -10.86 -6.96 13.83
C TYR A 34 -12.27 -7.12 13.25
N ILE A 35 -13.08 -6.03 13.24
CA ILE A 35 -14.44 -6.04 12.68
C ILE A 35 -14.38 -6.34 11.17
N ALA A 36 -13.51 -5.64 10.44
CA ALA A 36 -13.33 -5.90 9.01
C ALA A 36 -12.93 -7.37 8.74
N GLY A 37 -11.99 -7.89 9.52
CA GLY A 37 -11.54 -9.29 9.40
C GLY A 37 -12.65 -10.29 9.69
N TYR A 38 -13.41 -10.08 10.75
CA TYR A 38 -14.54 -10.92 11.12
C TYR A 38 -15.61 -10.97 10.01
N GLU A 39 -16.01 -9.81 9.50
CA GLU A 39 -17.03 -9.71 8.46
C GLU A 39 -16.56 -10.33 7.13
N LEU A 40 -15.30 -10.07 6.72
CA LEU A 40 -14.73 -10.64 5.50
C LEU A 40 -14.61 -12.16 5.60
N LYS A 41 -14.19 -12.68 6.75
CA LYS A 41 -14.10 -14.13 6.98
C LYS A 41 -15.46 -14.82 6.93
N ALA A 42 -16.50 -14.17 7.46
CA ALA A 42 -17.85 -14.69 7.46
C ALA A 42 -18.43 -14.93 6.05
N ILE A 43 -17.92 -14.19 5.04
CA ILE A 43 -18.32 -14.34 3.63
C ILE A 43 -17.29 -15.10 2.78
N GLY A 44 -16.28 -15.73 3.42
CA GLY A 44 -15.30 -16.59 2.74
C GLY A 44 -14.13 -15.87 2.07
N ILE A 45 -13.84 -14.62 2.45
CA ILE A 45 -12.66 -13.88 1.97
C ILE A 45 -11.47 -14.21 2.88
N ASP A 46 -10.32 -14.52 2.29
CA ASP A 46 -9.08 -14.85 3.01
C ASP A 46 -8.01 -13.77 2.91
N LEU A 47 -8.06 -12.91 1.89
CA LEU A 47 -7.08 -11.84 1.66
C LEU A 47 -7.78 -10.50 1.45
N ASN A 48 -7.27 -9.45 2.12
CA ASN A 48 -7.79 -8.08 2.02
C ASN A 48 -6.69 -7.12 1.53
N PHE A 49 -6.99 -6.33 0.50
CA PHE A 49 -6.11 -5.28 -0.01
C PHE A 49 -6.11 -4.02 0.90
N SER A 50 -5.79 -4.24 2.17
CA SER A 50 -5.74 -3.23 3.23
C SER A 50 -4.69 -3.63 4.28
N PRO A 51 -4.07 -2.65 4.95
CA PRO A 51 -4.31 -1.20 4.94
C PRO A 51 -3.59 -0.45 3.82
N VAL A 52 -4.03 0.80 3.58
CA VAL A 52 -3.24 1.80 2.86
C VAL A 52 -2.24 2.38 3.85
N ILE A 53 -0.94 2.15 3.60
CA ILE A 53 0.16 2.60 4.46
C ILE A 53 0.99 3.73 3.85
N ASP A 54 0.50 4.29 2.75
CA ASP A 54 1.07 5.49 2.15
C ASP A 54 1.08 6.66 3.14
N LEU A 55 2.09 7.53 3.05
CA LEU A 55 2.10 8.80 3.78
C LEU A 55 1.24 9.83 3.05
N SER A 56 0.43 10.61 3.77
CA SER A 56 -0.47 11.61 3.18
C SER A 56 0.23 12.94 2.88
N VAL A 57 1.38 12.93 2.17
CA VAL A 57 2.21 14.12 1.98
C VAL A 57 1.75 14.98 0.80
N LYS A 58 1.48 14.39 -0.35
CA LYS A 58 1.17 15.14 -1.59
C LYS A 58 -0.07 14.65 -2.32
N SER A 59 -0.59 13.46 -1.98
CA SER A 59 -1.63 12.82 -2.79
C SER A 59 -3.04 13.33 -2.46
N ASN A 60 -3.71 13.92 -3.45
CA ASN A 60 -5.13 14.24 -3.38
C ASN A 60 -6.03 13.00 -3.56
N VAL A 61 -5.48 11.90 -4.10
CA VAL A 61 -6.19 10.63 -4.35
C VAL A 61 -6.35 9.81 -3.08
N LEU A 62 -5.38 9.91 -2.18
CA LEU A 62 -5.36 9.11 -0.95
C LEU A 62 -6.26 9.68 0.15
N ASN A 63 -6.40 11.01 0.26
CA ASN A 63 -7.31 11.73 1.17
C ASN A 63 -7.51 11.03 2.54
N SER A 64 -8.75 10.61 2.82
CA SER A 64 -9.14 9.93 4.07
C SER A 64 -8.62 8.49 4.19
N ARG A 65 -7.99 7.94 3.15
CA ARG A 65 -7.53 6.55 3.12
C ARG A 65 -6.21 6.31 3.85
N THR A 66 -5.49 7.36 4.26
CA THR A 66 -4.19 7.26 4.94
C THR A 66 -4.28 7.72 6.39
N PHE A 67 -3.44 7.13 7.26
CA PHE A 67 -3.44 7.48 8.68
C PHE A 67 -2.78 8.83 8.98
N SER A 68 -1.65 9.16 8.34
CA SER A 68 -0.83 10.31 8.71
C SER A 68 0.23 10.62 7.65
N GLU A 69 0.86 11.80 7.78
CA GLU A 69 2.11 12.17 7.07
C GLU A 69 3.36 11.60 7.77
N SER A 70 3.25 11.23 9.04
CA SER A 70 4.35 10.70 9.84
C SER A 70 4.49 9.19 9.64
N SER A 71 5.66 8.73 9.18
CA SER A 71 5.97 7.30 9.04
C SER A 71 5.79 6.53 10.35
N THR A 72 6.21 7.09 11.48
CA THR A 72 6.06 6.48 12.81
C THR A 72 4.59 6.24 13.16
N ASN A 73 3.72 7.22 12.91
CA ASN A 73 2.30 7.12 13.20
C ASN A 73 1.62 6.09 12.27
N VAL A 74 1.97 6.12 10.97
CA VAL A 74 1.45 5.14 10.01
C VAL A 74 1.87 3.73 10.38
N ILE A 75 3.14 3.50 10.71
CA ILE A 75 3.63 2.19 11.15
C ILE A 75 2.81 1.70 12.35
N ARG A 76 2.70 2.52 13.41
CA ARG A 76 2.02 2.12 14.63
C ARG A 76 0.56 1.76 14.42
N LEU A 77 -0.20 2.64 13.79
CA LEU A 77 -1.64 2.43 13.56
C LEU A 77 -1.89 1.28 12.59
N SER A 78 -1.05 1.14 11.56
CA SER A 78 -1.14 0.01 10.63
C SER A 78 -0.86 -1.32 11.31
N LEU A 79 0.13 -1.39 12.20
CA LEU A 79 0.41 -2.61 12.97
C LEU A 79 -0.79 -3.03 13.83
N SER A 80 -1.47 -2.07 14.47
CA SER A 80 -2.69 -2.34 15.24
C SER A 80 -3.83 -2.85 14.36
N TYR A 81 -4.08 -2.19 13.22
CA TYR A 81 -5.12 -2.61 12.27
C TYR A 81 -4.84 -4.00 11.67
N ILE A 82 -3.60 -4.25 11.25
CA ILE A 82 -3.13 -5.52 10.69
C ILE A 82 -3.32 -6.66 11.70
N GLN A 83 -2.98 -6.43 12.97
CA GLN A 83 -3.21 -7.43 14.01
C GLN A 83 -4.68 -7.84 14.10
N GLY A 84 -5.60 -6.86 14.04
CA GLY A 84 -7.04 -7.15 14.06
C GLY A 84 -7.50 -7.99 12.86
N LEU A 85 -6.96 -7.78 11.66
CA LEU A 85 -7.23 -8.62 10.49
C LEU A 85 -6.70 -10.06 10.70
N ILE A 86 -5.45 -10.18 11.13
CA ILE A 86 -4.77 -11.46 11.34
C ILE A 86 -5.48 -12.31 12.40
N ASP A 87 -5.96 -11.71 13.48
CA ASP A 87 -6.68 -12.40 14.56
C ASP A 87 -8.00 -13.06 14.07
N ASN A 88 -8.49 -12.65 12.89
CA ASN A 88 -9.63 -13.29 12.21
C ASN A 88 -9.21 -14.16 11.01
N GLY A 89 -7.91 -14.44 10.83
CA GLY A 89 -7.40 -15.27 9.75
C GLY A 89 -7.48 -14.62 8.37
N ILE A 90 -7.46 -13.27 8.30
CA ILE A 90 -7.39 -12.51 7.05
C ILE A 90 -5.93 -12.10 6.78
N ILE A 91 -5.47 -12.36 5.57
CA ILE A 91 -4.16 -11.91 5.10
C ILE A 91 -4.27 -10.44 4.67
N PRO A 92 -3.59 -9.50 5.35
CA PRO A 92 -3.55 -8.10 4.91
C PRO A 92 -2.60 -7.91 3.74
N THR A 93 -2.75 -6.83 2.97
CA THR A 93 -1.84 -6.44 1.90
C THR A 93 -1.47 -4.97 2.05
N LEU A 94 -0.17 -4.69 2.15
CA LEU A 94 0.35 -3.32 2.28
C LEU A 94 0.32 -2.61 0.93
N LYS A 95 -0.13 -1.36 0.86
CA LYS A 95 -0.21 -0.62 -0.42
C LYS A 95 -0.03 0.89 -0.25
N HIS A 96 0.48 1.56 -1.31
CA HIS A 96 0.93 1.11 -2.63
C HIS A 96 2.45 1.31 -2.76
N TYR A 97 3.20 0.23 -2.80
CA TYR A 97 4.67 0.23 -2.80
C TYR A 97 5.27 0.97 -4.02
N PRO A 98 6.32 1.76 -3.82
CA PRO A 98 7.07 2.05 -2.60
C PRO A 98 6.52 3.26 -1.81
N GLY A 99 5.36 3.81 -2.17
CA GLY A 99 4.69 4.94 -1.54
C GLY A 99 4.03 5.87 -2.55
N HIS A 100 2.72 5.73 -2.75
CA HIS A 100 1.92 6.57 -3.65
C HIS A 100 1.75 8.00 -3.13
N GLY A 101 2.00 8.24 -1.83
CA GLY A 101 1.94 9.58 -1.23
C GLY A 101 3.05 10.55 -1.70
N THR A 102 3.99 10.08 -2.53
CA THR A 102 5.05 10.90 -3.14
C THR A 102 4.54 11.79 -4.28
N VAL A 103 3.37 11.49 -4.84
CA VAL A 103 2.80 12.16 -6.02
C VAL A 103 1.38 12.64 -5.77
N SER A 104 0.96 13.69 -6.49
CA SER A 104 -0.41 14.21 -6.47
C SER A 104 -1.32 13.60 -7.55
N GLY A 105 -0.74 12.92 -8.54
CA GLY A 105 -1.47 12.32 -9.66
C GLY A 105 -2.17 11.01 -9.31
N ASP A 106 -3.12 10.62 -10.16
CA ASP A 106 -3.90 9.38 -10.05
C ASP A 106 -3.49 8.39 -11.14
N THR A 107 -2.89 7.27 -10.74
CA THR A 107 -2.46 6.20 -11.66
C THR A 107 -3.64 5.47 -12.33
N HIS A 108 -4.87 5.63 -11.83
CA HIS A 108 -6.06 5.13 -12.53
C HIS A 108 -6.30 5.87 -13.86
N THR A 109 -5.93 7.14 -13.92
CA THR A 109 -6.25 8.00 -15.06
C THR A 109 -5.05 8.38 -15.92
N ASP A 110 -3.83 8.29 -15.38
CA ASP A 110 -2.64 8.71 -16.12
C ASP A 110 -1.36 7.97 -15.71
N LEU A 111 -0.35 8.06 -16.59
CA LEU A 111 1.02 7.70 -16.27
C LEU A 111 1.63 8.78 -15.36
N ILE A 112 2.05 8.36 -14.17
CA ILE A 112 2.66 9.25 -13.19
C ILE A 112 4.16 9.01 -13.14
N ASN A 113 4.93 10.04 -13.46
CA ASN A 113 6.38 10.06 -13.27
C ASN A 113 6.71 10.85 -12.00
N CYS A 114 7.49 10.25 -11.14
CA CYS A 114 7.95 10.84 -9.89
C CYS A 114 9.47 11.02 -9.92
N ASN A 115 9.88 12.27 -9.81
CA ASN A 115 11.28 12.62 -9.63
C ASN A 115 11.49 13.09 -8.18
N ILE A 116 11.85 12.15 -7.31
CA ILE A 116 12.07 12.39 -5.88
C ILE A 116 13.43 11.82 -5.47
N PRO A 117 14.23 12.58 -4.67
CA PRO A 117 15.49 12.07 -4.15
C PRO A 117 15.30 10.79 -3.31
N TRP A 118 16.25 9.87 -3.40
CA TRP A 118 16.19 8.59 -2.69
C TRP A 118 15.91 8.75 -1.18
N ASN A 119 16.55 9.72 -0.53
CA ASN A 119 16.36 9.95 0.91
C ASN A 119 14.93 10.35 1.28
N ASP A 120 14.22 11.04 0.40
CA ASP A 120 12.82 11.40 0.62
C ASP A 120 11.91 10.22 0.32
N LEU A 121 12.19 9.46 -0.74
CA LEU A 121 11.47 8.23 -1.06
C LEU A 121 11.64 7.17 0.03
N TYR A 122 12.83 7.07 0.64
CA TYR A 122 13.09 6.12 1.71
C TYR A 122 12.20 6.34 2.94
N LYS A 123 11.75 7.57 3.20
CA LYS A 123 10.77 7.87 4.28
C LYS A 123 9.43 7.16 4.07
N HIS A 124 9.07 6.90 2.83
CA HIS A 124 7.88 6.11 2.46
C HIS A 124 8.20 4.61 2.51
N LEU A 125 9.31 4.22 1.92
CA LEU A 125 9.74 2.83 1.82
C LEU A 125 9.95 2.16 3.19
N VAL A 126 10.50 2.89 4.17
CA VAL A 126 10.72 2.38 5.54
C VAL A 126 9.43 1.93 6.23
N VAL A 127 8.26 2.46 5.84
CA VAL A 127 6.96 2.02 6.38
C VAL A 127 6.68 0.59 5.95
N PHE A 128 6.90 0.28 4.68
CA PHE A 128 6.76 -1.09 4.13
C PHE A 128 7.76 -2.04 4.78
N GLU A 129 9.03 -1.62 4.88
CA GLU A 129 10.10 -2.39 5.54
C GLU A 129 9.70 -2.81 6.96
N LYS A 130 9.35 -1.84 7.81
CA LYS A 130 9.07 -2.09 9.22
C LYS A 130 7.85 -2.97 9.46
N ILE A 131 6.82 -2.82 8.64
CA ILE A 131 5.59 -3.62 8.78
C ILE A 131 5.81 -5.02 8.21
N HIS A 132 6.41 -5.13 7.02
CA HIS A 132 6.66 -6.44 6.40
C HIS A 132 7.63 -7.30 7.24
N ASN A 133 8.73 -6.72 7.74
CA ASN A 133 9.68 -7.45 8.59
C ASN A 133 9.04 -8.00 9.88
N LYS A 134 7.91 -7.43 10.31
CA LYS A 134 7.16 -7.94 11.46
C LYS A 134 6.14 -9.03 11.11
N TYR A 135 5.42 -8.91 9.99
CA TYR A 135 4.26 -9.77 9.70
C TYR A 135 4.42 -10.62 8.42
N GLU A 136 5.44 -10.36 7.60
CA GLU A 136 5.70 -11.09 6.34
C GLU A 136 4.47 -11.15 5.41
N VAL A 137 3.74 -10.04 5.31
CA VAL A 137 2.50 -9.94 4.51
C VAL A 137 2.76 -9.49 3.08
N PRO A 138 1.90 -9.82 2.12
CA PRO A 138 2.01 -9.34 0.74
C PRO A 138 2.07 -7.82 0.62
N ILE A 139 2.71 -7.34 -0.45
CA ILE A 139 2.85 -5.92 -0.77
C ILE A 139 2.31 -5.66 -2.17
N MET A 140 1.35 -4.74 -2.30
CA MET A 140 0.82 -4.31 -3.60
C MET A 140 1.67 -3.19 -4.18
N THR A 141 2.05 -3.34 -5.45
CA THR A 141 2.87 -2.37 -6.18
C THR A 141 2.01 -1.24 -6.76
N SER A 142 2.60 -0.05 -6.88
CA SER A 142 1.99 1.06 -7.64
C SER A 142 2.44 1.05 -9.11
N HIS A 143 1.70 1.76 -9.98
CA HIS A 143 2.09 1.99 -11.38
C HIS A 143 2.84 3.32 -11.57
N ILE A 144 3.49 3.83 -10.53
CA ILE A 144 4.32 5.02 -10.59
C ILE A 144 5.67 4.67 -11.23
N GLN A 145 6.15 5.53 -12.11
CA GLN A 145 7.52 5.51 -12.61
C GLN A 145 8.38 6.44 -11.76
N PHE A 146 9.43 5.91 -11.14
CA PHE A 146 10.45 6.70 -10.44
C PHE A 146 11.67 6.81 -11.35
N SER A 147 11.72 7.83 -12.19
CA SER A 147 12.67 7.96 -13.30
C SER A 147 14.14 8.01 -12.88
N GLU A 148 14.46 8.51 -11.68
CA GLU A 148 15.81 8.48 -11.10
C GLU A 148 16.29 7.05 -10.78
N ILE A 149 15.37 6.07 -10.74
CA ILE A 149 15.64 4.69 -10.32
C ILE A 149 15.44 3.72 -11.46
N SER A 150 14.32 3.81 -12.18
CA SER A 150 13.96 2.91 -13.25
C SER A 150 13.14 3.60 -14.33
N ASN A 151 13.36 3.23 -15.58
CA ASN A 151 12.53 3.67 -16.71
C ASN A 151 11.16 2.97 -16.74
N ASP A 152 11.05 1.80 -16.10
CA ASP A 152 9.79 1.08 -15.98
C ASP A 152 9.03 1.49 -14.72
N PRO A 153 7.68 1.47 -14.72
CA PRO A 153 6.87 1.57 -13.51
C PRO A 153 7.24 0.49 -12.49
N VAL A 154 6.97 0.75 -11.23
CA VAL A 154 7.32 -0.18 -10.13
C VAL A 154 6.86 -1.60 -10.41
N THR A 155 5.62 -1.77 -10.85
CA THR A 155 4.99 -3.09 -11.10
C THR A 155 5.73 -3.94 -12.14
N THR A 156 6.46 -3.33 -13.07
CA THR A 156 7.15 -4.03 -14.16
C THR A 156 8.67 -3.86 -14.14
N SER A 157 9.22 -3.45 -13.01
CA SER A 157 10.65 -3.15 -12.87
C SER A 157 11.35 -4.17 -11.97
N SER A 158 12.23 -4.98 -12.55
CA SER A 158 13.11 -5.89 -11.78
C SER A 158 13.92 -5.17 -10.70
N LYS A 159 14.29 -3.92 -10.93
CA LYS A 159 15.00 -3.11 -9.94
C LYS A 159 14.15 -2.87 -8.69
N TRP A 160 12.84 -2.61 -8.89
CA TRP A 160 11.89 -2.39 -7.80
C TRP A 160 11.41 -3.69 -7.14
N LEU A 161 11.34 -4.80 -7.90
CA LEU A 161 10.76 -6.05 -7.40
C LEU A 161 11.82 -7.06 -6.94
N LYS A 162 13.10 -6.88 -7.33
CA LYS A 162 14.18 -7.80 -6.96
C LYS A 162 15.36 -7.11 -6.27
N ASP A 163 15.94 -6.05 -6.89
CA ASP A 163 17.22 -5.51 -6.41
C ASP A 163 17.08 -4.67 -5.13
N ILE A 164 16.09 -3.78 -5.09
CA ILE A 164 15.83 -2.94 -3.93
C ILE A 164 15.29 -3.79 -2.76
N PRO A 165 14.30 -4.69 -2.94
CA PRO A 165 13.80 -5.52 -1.86
C PRO A 165 14.87 -6.36 -1.16
N ARG A 166 15.83 -6.92 -1.89
CA ARG A 166 16.96 -7.68 -1.31
C ARG A 166 17.85 -6.86 -0.37
N LYS A 167 17.79 -5.53 -0.46
CA LYS A 167 18.61 -4.61 0.37
C LYS A 167 17.81 -4.03 1.53
N VAL A 168 16.48 -4.05 1.43
CA VAL A 168 15.57 -3.34 2.33
C VAL A 168 14.85 -4.29 3.27
N PHE A 169 14.39 -5.43 2.78
CA PHE A 169 13.59 -6.36 3.57
C PHE A 169 14.43 -7.54 4.08
N ASP A 170 14.17 -7.97 5.31
CA ASP A 170 14.81 -9.16 5.89
C ASP A 170 14.43 -10.43 5.12
N LYS A 171 13.17 -10.50 4.66
CA LYS A 171 12.65 -11.53 3.75
C LYS A 171 12.00 -10.86 2.54
N LEU A 172 12.18 -11.46 1.36
CA LEU A 172 11.58 -10.92 0.15
C LEU A 172 10.04 -10.97 0.22
N PRO A 173 9.34 -9.85 -0.05
CA PRO A 173 7.90 -9.82 -0.09
C PRO A 173 7.33 -10.63 -1.24
N CYS A 174 6.13 -11.19 -1.04
CA CYS A 174 5.26 -11.55 -2.15
C CYS A 174 4.64 -10.26 -2.71
N PHE A 175 5.00 -9.88 -3.92
CA PHE A 175 4.40 -8.72 -4.57
C PHE A 175 3.11 -9.10 -5.30
N ILE A 176 2.10 -8.22 -5.18
CA ILE A 176 0.83 -8.28 -5.92
C ILE A 176 0.78 -7.02 -6.78
N SER A 177 0.45 -7.13 -8.07
CA SER A 177 0.23 -5.94 -8.89
C SER A 177 -1.05 -5.23 -8.47
N ASP A 178 -1.09 -3.89 -8.55
CA ASP A 178 -2.35 -3.19 -8.69
C ASP A 178 -3.00 -3.54 -10.04
N ASP A 179 -4.22 -3.08 -10.28
CA ASP A 179 -4.99 -3.42 -11.48
C ASP A 179 -4.24 -3.05 -12.78
N LEU A 180 -3.87 -4.06 -13.57
CA LEU A 180 -3.15 -3.89 -14.85
C LEU A 180 -3.99 -3.22 -15.95
N GLU A 181 -5.30 -3.02 -15.72
CA GLU A 181 -6.16 -2.25 -16.63
C GLU A 181 -6.09 -0.72 -16.36
N MET A 182 -5.42 -0.29 -15.28
CA MET A 182 -5.22 1.13 -14.98
C MET A 182 -4.47 1.84 -16.11
N LEU A 183 -4.90 3.08 -16.42
CA LEU A 183 -4.29 3.85 -17.52
C LEU A 183 -2.83 4.17 -17.27
N GLY A 184 -2.38 4.25 -16.03
CA GLY A 184 -0.97 4.48 -15.68
C GLY A 184 -0.03 3.46 -16.31
N ILE A 185 -0.34 2.17 -16.19
CA ILE A 185 0.47 1.11 -16.80
C ILE A 185 0.24 1.01 -18.31
N ARG A 186 -1.02 1.18 -18.75
CA ARG A 186 -1.39 1.09 -20.16
C ARG A 186 -0.75 2.19 -21.02
N LYS A 187 -0.69 3.42 -20.53
CA LYS A 187 -0.04 4.55 -21.21
C LYS A 187 1.49 4.43 -21.26
N HIS A 188 2.07 3.71 -20.30
CA HIS A 188 3.52 3.46 -20.32
C HIS A 188 3.91 2.46 -21.44
N TYR A 189 3.03 1.50 -21.73
CA TYR A 189 3.24 0.48 -22.75
C TYR A 189 2.15 0.48 -23.81
N PRO A 190 2.01 1.56 -24.61
CA PRO A 190 0.93 1.69 -25.59
C PRO A 190 0.97 0.62 -26.71
N GLU A 191 2.17 0.11 -27.01
CA GLU A 191 2.38 -0.90 -28.04
C GLU A 191 2.13 -2.34 -27.54
N LEU A 192 2.12 -2.56 -26.21
CA LEU A 192 2.01 -3.90 -25.66
C LEU A 192 0.54 -4.34 -25.50
N SER A 193 0.28 -5.58 -25.87
CA SER A 193 -0.98 -6.24 -25.53
C SER A 193 -1.10 -6.46 -24.01
N ARG A 194 -2.33 -6.71 -23.52
CA ARG A 194 -2.57 -7.06 -22.10
C ARG A 194 -1.74 -8.27 -21.67
N LEU A 195 -1.64 -9.30 -22.51
CA LEU A 195 -0.84 -10.49 -22.24
C LEU A 195 0.63 -10.17 -22.10
N ASN A 196 1.18 -9.30 -22.95
CA ASN A 196 2.59 -8.93 -22.88
C ASN A 196 2.90 -8.07 -21.61
N ILE A 197 1.97 -7.21 -21.18
CA ILE A 197 2.10 -6.47 -19.91
C ILE A 197 2.08 -7.46 -18.74
N LEU A 198 1.17 -8.43 -18.73
CA LEU A 198 1.10 -9.47 -17.72
C LEU A 198 2.39 -10.30 -17.68
N GLU A 199 2.89 -10.76 -18.82
CA GLU A 199 4.15 -11.49 -18.92
C GLU A 199 5.32 -10.67 -18.37
N LYS A 200 5.42 -9.39 -18.75
CA LYS A 200 6.44 -8.48 -18.22
C LYS A 200 6.34 -8.34 -16.71
N THR A 201 5.13 -8.23 -16.17
CA THR A 201 4.90 -8.14 -14.72
C THR A 201 5.36 -9.43 -13.99
N LEU A 202 5.05 -10.59 -14.54
CA LEU A 202 5.42 -11.89 -13.94
C LEU A 202 6.92 -12.19 -14.02
N THR A 203 7.62 -11.63 -15.00
CA THR A 203 9.06 -11.86 -15.22
C THR A 203 9.95 -10.80 -14.58
N SER A 204 9.38 -9.68 -14.13
CA SER A 204 10.08 -8.61 -13.41
C SER A 204 10.38 -8.98 -11.98
#